data_92409d4761be364f20ef8b46803d3176
#
_entry.id   92409d4761be364f20ef8b46803d3176
#
_cell.length_a   1.000
_cell.length_b   1.000
_cell.length_c   1.000
_cell.angle_alpha   90.00
_cell.angle_beta   90.00
_cell.angle_gamma   90.00
#
_symmetry.space_group_name_H-M   'P 1'
#
loop_
_entity.id
_entity.type
_entity.pdbx_description
1 polymer ?
#
loop_
_entity_poly.entity_id
_entity_poly.type
_entity_poly.pdbx_seq_one_letter_code
_entity_poly.pdbx_strand_id
1 'polypeptide(L)'
;MGLYSRTPAPGRYAYQKPIAEDDGWTTASPADVGMDVQPLQQLVQRILDQEPSPEPAPAIQGLLIARHGKLIVEEYFQGFDKERPHDLRSSSKSYASLMIGIALDQGAPFTVDSPVISLFPEYKRKLSNLDARKRKLTVANLMTMSTGLACDDDDPASPGNEDRLDDSVPDWYKYTLDLPMVRPPGEKAVYCSANINLLGGVLRNTTRTWIPEFFTRNVATPLQMRGYHLDLMPDGEQYLGGGIYMRPRDALKLGQLYLSGGTWNGKRVVSQRWVERSIANHSTMGDGRTYGYTWWRHELRVGDRVYSQYEASGNGGQLVMVVPELDLVVLFTAGNYNHVALWRKFREELLPQYILAAASTPPRP
;
A
#
# COMPACT_ATOMS: atom_id res chain seq x y z
N MET A 1 30.61 -10.03 0.26
CA MET A 1 30.32 -8.59 0.31
C MET A 1 29.51 -8.32 1.57
N GLY A 2 29.85 -7.30 2.37
CA GLY A 2 29.04 -6.94 3.53
C GLY A 2 27.71 -6.34 3.09
N LEU A 3 26.63 -6.66 3.80
CA LEU A 3 25.26 -6.15 3.54
C LEU A 3 25.16 -4.60 3.48
N TYR A 4 26.19 -3.90 3.92
CA TYR A 4 26.24 -2.44 4.00
C TYR A 4 27.47 -1.85 3.27
N SER A 5 28.16 -2.63 2.40
CA SER A 5 29.24 -2.06 1.60
C SER A 5 28.63 -1.16 0.54
N ARG A 6 28.92 0.13 0.58
CA ARG A 6 28.69 1.02 -0.55
C ARG A 6 29.68 0.62 -1.63
N THR A 7 29.21 0.00 -2.68
CA THR A 7 29.97 -0.10 -3.90
C THR A 7 30.16 1.33 -4.42
N PRO A 8 31.38 1.80 -4.73
CA PRO A 8 31.56 3.06 -5.43
C PRO A 8 30.60 3.09 -6.61
N ALA A 9 29.95 4.24 -6.87
CA ALA A 9 29.05 4.37 -8.00
C ALA A 9 29.78 3.85 -9.25
N PRO A 10 29.29 2.81 -9.90
CA PRO A 10 29.83 2.41 -11.18
C PRO A 10 29.74 3.65 -12.08
N GLY A 11 30.60 3.79 -13.06
CA GLY A 11 30.55 4.88 -14.01
C GLY A 11 29.11 5.18 -14.49
N ARG A 12 28.94 5.93 -15.54
CA ARG A 12 27.60 6.31 -16.03
C ARG A 12 26.66 5.10 -16.17
N TYR A 13 25.49 5.16 -15.48
CA TYR A 13 24.48 4.12 -15.56
C TYR A 13 24.01 3.92 -17.01
N ALA A 14 23.89 2.68 -17.42
CA ALA A 14 23.30 2.26 -18.68
C ALA A 14 22.08 1.38 -18.39
N TYR A 15 20.94 1.77 -18.94
CA TYR A 15 19.70 1.01 -18.78
C TYR A 15 19.86 -0.46 -19.21
N GLN A 16 19.31 -1.35 -18.40
CA GLN A 16 19.17 -2.77 -18.70
C GLN A 16 17.70 -3.17 -18.59
N LYS A 17 17.21 -3.90 -19.60
CA LYS A 17 15.85 -4.43 -19.56
C LYS A 17 15.70 -5.45 -18.42
N PRO A 18 14.61 -5.38 -17.62
CA PRO A 18 14.36 -6.38 -16.60
C PRO A 18 14.35 -7.81 -17.16
N ILE A 19 14.86 -8.74 -16.37
CA ILE A 19 14.88 -10.17 -16.74
C ILE A 19 13.48 -10.74 -16.56
N ALA A 20 13.01 -11.48 -17.57
CA ALA A 20 11.75 -12.21 -17.47
C ALA A 20 11.89 -13.37 -16.46
N GLU A 21 10.91 -13.49 -15.58
CA GLU A 21 10.79 -14.58 -14.62
C GLU A 21 9.41 -15.25 -14.75
N ASP A 22 9.27 -16.46 -14.22
CA ASP A 22 7.97 -17.12 -14.16
C ASP A 22 7.17 -16.63 -12.94
N ASP A 23 6.92 -15.33 -12.86
CA ASP A 23 6.21 -14.66 -11.77
C ASP A 23 4.96 -13.87 -12.25
N GLY A 24 4.63 -14.06 -13.51
CA GLY A 24 3.48 -13.42 -14.16
C GLY A 24 3.76 -12.06 -14.78
N TRP A 25 4.93 -11.44 -14.56
CA TRP A 25 5.32 -10.23 -15.27
C TRP A 25 5.88 -10.54 -16.65
N THR A 26 5.38 -9.86 -17.67
CA THR A 26 6.12 -9.69 -18.92
C THR A 26 7.05 -8.49 -18.81
N THR A 27 8.20 -8.53 -19.48
CA THR A 27 9.19 -7.47 -19.48
C THR A 27 9.33 -6.82 -20.86
N ALA A 28 9.61 -5.52 -20.88
CA ALA A 28 9.81 -4.77 -22.12
C ALA A 28 10.91 -3.70 -21.91
N SER A 29 11.39 -3.10 -22.98
CA SER A 29 12.15 -1.86 -22.90
C SER A 29 11.21 -0.65 -22.79
N PRO A 30 11.67 0.51 -22.28
CA PRO A 30 10.86 1.74 -22.29
C PRO A 30 10.33 2.10 -23.67
N ALA A 31 11.14 1.95 -24.72
CA ALA A 31 10.74 2.24 -26.09
C ALA A 31 9.57 1.36 -26.57
N ASP A 32 9.53 0.08 -26.18
CA ASP A 32 8.46 -0.86 -26.54
C ASP A 32 7.09 -0.45 -25.98
N VAL A 33 7.08 0.43 -24.98
CA VAL A 33 5.86 0.93 -24.33
C VAL A 33 5.71 2.46 -24.48
N GLY A 34 6.45 3.07 -25.42
CA GLY A 34 6.33 4.49 -25.73
C GLY A 34 6.88 5.43 -24.66
N MET A 35 7.95 5.03 -23.96
CA MET A 35 8.66 5.87 -22.99
C MET A 35 10.07 6.20 -23.46
N ASP A 36 10.51 7.44 -23.19
CA ASP A 36 11.90 7.84 -23.38
C ASP A 36 12.75 7.27 -22.24
N VAL A 37 13.82 6.56 -22.60
CA VAL A 37 14.74 5.95 -21.63
C VAL A 37 15.62 6.99 -20.92
N GLN A 38 15.87 8.14 -21.53
CA GLN A 38 16.83 9.14 -21.01
C GLN A 38 16.41 9.69 -19.61
N PRO A 39 15.18 10.15 -19.37
CA PRO A 39 14.78 10.59 -18.04
C PRO A 39 14.86 9.47 -17.00
N LEU A 40 14.58 8.23 -17.39
CA LEU A 40 14.66 7.07 -16.48
C LEU A 40 16.12 6.78 -16.09
N GLN A 41 17.06 6.83 -17.07
CA GLN A 41 18.49 6.70 -16.79
C GLN A 41 19.00 7.84 -15.89
N GLN A 42 18.53 9.06 -16.10
CA GLN A 42 18.87 10.21 -15.24
C GLN A 42 18.36 10.01 -13.81
N LEU A 43 17.16 9.47 -13.62
CA LEU A 43 16.64 9.15 -12.29
C LEU A 43 17.53 8.13 -11.58
N VAL A 44 17.84 7.02 -12.25
CA VAL A 44 18.68 5.97 -11.66
C VAL A 44 20.08 6.52 -11.36
N GLN A 45 20.68 7.30 -12.29
CA GLN A 45 21.97 7.94 -12.06
C GLN A 45 21.92 8.89 -10.84
N ARG A 46 20.89 9.72 -10.73
CA ARG A 46 20.70 10.60 -9.56
C ARG A 46 20.65 9.83 -8.24
N ILE A 47 20.00 8.64 -8.23
CA ILE A 47 19.96 7.79 -7.03
C ILE A 47 21.34 7.23 -6.71
N LEU A 48 22.10 6.80 -7.75
CA LEU A 48 23.45 6.25 -7.59
C LEU A 48 24.47 7.30 -7.16
N ASP A 49 24.35 8.53 -7.66
CA ASP A 49 25.27 9.65 -7.37
C ASP A 49 25.03 10.28 -5.99
N GLN A 50 24.01 9.80 -5.27
CA GLN A 50 23.72 10.35 -3.96
C GLN A 50 24.86 10.06 -2.99
N GLU A 51 25.62 11.11 -2.66
CA GLU A 51 26.70 11.04 -1.69
C GLU A 51 26.19 10.81 -0.25
N PRO A 52 26.99 10.16 0.59
CA PRO A 52 26.76 10.12 2.02
C PRO A 52 26.70 11.55 2.59
N SER A 53 25.61 11.86 3.26
CA SER A 53 25.45 13.15 3.95
C SER A 53 25.17 12.89 5.43
N PRO A 54 25.66 13.74 6.35
CA PRO A 54 25.21 13.74 7.73
C PRO A 54 23.73 14.15 7.83
N GLU A 55 23.22 14.91 6.84
CA GLU A 55 21.81 15.26 6.75
C GLU A 55 21.00 14.09 6.19
N PRO A 56 19.77 13.89 6.68
CA PRO A 56 18.89 12.86 6.14
C PRO A 56 18.67 13.05 4.63
N ALA A 57 18.91 12.00 3.85
CA ALA A 57 18.81 12.01 2.40
C ALA A 57 17.89 10.87 1.93
N PRO A 58 17.32 10.94 0.69
CA PRO A 58 16.53 9.84 0.14
C PRO A 58 17.29 8.51 0.18
N ALA A 59 16.75 7.51 0.87
CA ALA A 59 17.35 6.19 1.02
C ALA A 59 16.56 5.18 0.19
N ILE A 60 16.50 5.40 -1.14
CA ILE A 60 15.79 4.52 -2.08
C ILE A 60 16.54 3.19 -2.16
N GLN A 61 15.79 2.10 -1.99
CA GLN A 61 16.30 0.72 -1.97
C GLN A 61 15.82 -0.09 -3.17
N GLY A 62 14.70 0.31 -3.76
CA GLY A 62 14.18 -0.28 -4.98
C GLY A 62 13.34 0.70 -5.78
N LEU A 63 13.43 0.60 -7.11
CA LEU A 63 12.62 1.34 -8.07
C LEU A 63 12.16 0.37 -9.15
N LEU A 64 10.84 0.14 -9.22
CA LEU A 64 10.23 -0.65 -10.27
C LEU A 64 9.17 0.17 -11.00
N ILE A 65 9.13 0.03 -12.33
CA ILE A 65 8.16 0.72 -13.17
C ILE A 65 7.55 -0.30 -14.14
N ALA A 66 6.21 -0.31 -14.19
CA ALA A 66 5.47 -1.05 -15.20
C ALA A 66 4.57 -0.11 -16.00
N ARG A 67 4.50 -0.31 -17.31
CA ARG A 67 3.60 0.39 -18.22
C ARG A 67 2.97 -0.59 -19.22
N HIS A 68 1.67 -0.40 -19.50
CA HIS A 68 0.92 -1.31 -20.37
C HIS A 68 1.03 -2.78 -19.93
N GLY A 69 1.03 -3.00 -18.60
CA GLY A 69 1.16 -4.34 -18.01
C GLY A 69 2.54 -4.97 -18.12
N LYS A 70 3.57 -4.24 -18.55
CA LYS A 70 4.92 -4.75 -18.75
C LYS A 70 5.90 -4.07 -17.79
N LEU A 71 6.70 -4.86 -17.08
CA LEU A 71 7.80 -4.36 -16.24
C LEU A 71 8.93 -3.83 -17.14
N ILE A 72 9.28 -2.56 -16.98
CA ILE A 72 10.23 -1.86 -17.83
C ILE A 72 11.45 -1.31 -17.08
N VAL A 73 11.35 -1.12 -15.78
CA VAL A 73 12.48 -0.75 -14.91
C VAL A 73 12.43 -1.62 -13.67
N GLU A 74 13.58 -2.14 -13.29
CA GLU A 74 13.77 -2.90 -12.07
C GLU A 74 15.18 -2.68 -11.55
N GLU A 75 15.33 -1.77 -10.58
CA GLU A 75 16.61 -1.37 -10.04
C GLU A 75 16.61 -1.45 -8.51
N TYR A 76 17.72 -1.88 -7.96
CA TYR A 76 17.92 -2.05 -6.53
C TYR A 76 19.19 -1.36 -6.06
N PHE A 77 19.15 -0.78 -4.88
CA PHE A 77 20.21 0.07 -4.34
C PHE A 77 20.53 -0.30 -2.90
N GLN A 78 21.67 0.19 -2.39
CA GLN A 78 22.07 0.08 -1.00
C GLN A 78 22.16 -1.37 -0.47
N GLY A 79 22.55 -2.32 -1.31
CA GLY A 79 22.67 -3.73 -0.96
C GLY A 79 21.34 -4.48 -0.91
N PHE A 80 20.26 -3.89 -1.40
CA PHE A 80 19.01 -4.59 -1.66
C PHE A 80 19.04 -5.27 -3.02
N ASP A 81 18.22 -6.28 -3.18
CA ASP A 81 18.07 -7.04 -4.42
C ASP A 81 16.60 -7.47 -4.63
N LYS A 82 16.35 -8.16 -5.73
CA LYS A 82 15.00 -8.59 -6.12
C LYS A 82 14.36 -9.64 -5.20
N GLU A 83 15.17 -10.39 -4.47
CA GLU A 83 14.69 -11.48 -3.60
C GLU A 83 14.43 -11.01 -2.17
N ARG A 84 15.00 -9.87 -1.78
CA ARG A 84 14.88 -9.36 -0.42
C ARG A 84 13.50 -8.73 -0.19
N PRO A 85 12.69 -9.28 0.72
CA PRO A 85 11.42 -8.66 1.08
C PRO A 85 11.62 -7.31 1.78
N HIS A 86 10.77 -6.36 1.44
CA HIS A 86 10.65 -5.07 2.12
C HIS A 86 9.44 -5.06 3.04
N ASP A 87 9.60 -4.48 4.21
CA ASP A 87 8.49 -4.12 5.09
C ASP A 87 7.65 -3.02 4.39
N LEU A 88 6.46 -3.37 3.93
CA LEU A 88 5.58 -2.45 3.23
C LEU A 88 4.93 -1.42 4.14
N ARG A 89 5.04 -1.59 5.46
CA ARG A 89 4.40 -0.69 6.42
C ARG A 89 2.92 -0.49 6.06
N SER A 90 2.44 0.73 6.15
CA SER A 90 1.03 1.07 5.88
C SER A 90 0.57 0.85 4.43
N SER A 91 1.46 0.60 3.45
CA SER A 91 1.04 0.11 2.12
C SER A 91 0.30 -1.22 2.22
N SER A 92 0.56 -2.00 3.27
CA SER A 92 -0.14 -3.26 3.59
C SER A 92 -1.65 -3.08 3.77
N LYS A 93 -2.10 -1.90 4.20
CA LYS A 93 -3.53 -1.62 4.41
C LYS A 93 -4.35 -1.78 3.13
N SER A 94 -3.76 -1.51 1.96
CA SER A 94 -4.47 -1.67 0.69
C SER A 94 -4.71 -3.13 0.34
N TYR A 95 -3.91 -4.06 0.87
CA TYR A 95 -4.22 -5.50 0.80
C TYR A 95 -5.40 -5.88 1.70
N ALA A 96 -5.56 -5.23 2.87
CA ALA A 96 -6.74 -5.46 3.72
C ALA A 96 -8.03 -5.09 2.96
N SER A 97 -8.05 -3.93 2.28
CA SER A 97 -9.17 -3.55 1.42
C SER A 97 -9.40 -4.54 0.28
N LEU A 98 -8.34 -4.99 -0.39
CA LEU A 98 -8.42 -6.00 -1.45
C LEU A 98 -9.07 -7.29 -0.92
N MET A 99 -8.67 -7.78 0.25
CA MET A 99 -9.23 -8.99 0.86
C MET A 99 -10.70 -8.82 1.23
N ILE A 100 -11.13 -7.65 1.72
CA ILE A 100 -12.55 -7.34 1.94
C ILE A 100 -13.33 -7.45 0.64
N GLY A 101 -12.82 -6.86 -0.46
CA GLY A 101 -13.46 -6.95 -1.77
C GLY A 101 -13.61 -8.38 -2.27
N ILE A 102 -12.55 -9.17 -2.15
CA ILE A 102 -12.57 -10.60 -2.53
C ILE A 102 -13.58 -11.38 -1.69
N ALA A 103 -13.63 -11.15 -0.37
CA ALA A 103 -14.60 -11.82 0.50
C ALA A 103 -16.05 -11.48 0.11
N LEU A 104 -16.33 -10.22 -0.21
CA LEU A 104 -17.65 -9.78 -0.68
C LEU A 104 -18.01 -10.41 -2.05
N ASP A 105 -17.06 -10.45 -2.98
CA ASP A 105 -17.25 -11.11 -4.29
C ASP A 105 -17.51 -12.62 -4.15
N GLN A 106 -16.97 -13.25 -3.10
CA GLN A 106 -17.21 -14.66 -2.76
C GLN A 106 -18.50 -14.87 -1.96
N GLY A 107 -19.28 -13.82 -1.68
CA GLY A 107 -20.56 -13.92 -0.99
C GLY A 107 -20.46 -14.00 0.54
N ALA A 108 -19.36 -13.48 1.14
CA ALA A 108 -19.27 -13.39 2.59
C ALA A 108 -20.47 -12.61 3.17
N PRO A 109 -21.06 -13.05 4.33
CA PRO A 109 -22.34 -12.56 4.82
C PRO A 109 -22.24 -11.20 5.52
N PHE A 110 -21.72 -10.19 4.83
CA PHE A 110 -21.67 -8.81 5.29
C PHE A 110 -21.65 -7.84 4.08
N THR A 111 -21.78 -6.56 4.36
CA THR A 111 -21.58 -5.47 3.40
C THR A 111 -20.67 -4.42 4.02
N VAL A 112 -20.24 -3.43 3.26
CA VAL A 112 -19.46 -2.31 3.81
C VAL A 112 -20.25 -1.47 4.81
N ASP A 113 -21.58 -1.52 4.75
CA ASP A 113 -22.48 -0.81 5.67
C ASP A 113 -22.86 -1.64 6.90
N SER A 114 -22.39 -2.89 6.99
CA SER A 114 -22.64 -3.74 8.14
C SER A 114 -22.02 -3.15 9.41
N PRO A 115 -22.78 -3.13 10.53
CA PRO A 115 -22.23 -2.68 11.80
C PRO A 115 -21.10 -3.59 12.29
N VAL A 116 -19.91 -3.02 12.53
CA VAL A 116 -18.71 -3.77 12.93
C VAL A 116 -18.99 -4.65 14.16
N ILE A 117 -19.69 -4.12 15.17
CA ILE A 117 -19.98 -4.85 16.41
C ILE A 117 -20.77 -6.15 16.14
N SER A 118 -21.61 -6.18 15.12
CA SER A 118 -22.38 -7.38 14.77
C SER A 118 -21.51 -8.49 14.18
N LEU A 119 -20.33 -8.13 13.67
CA LEU A 119 -19.36 -9.04 13.03
C LEU A 119 -18.35 -9.61 14.04
N PHE A 120 -18.44 -9.21 15.32
CA PHE A 120 -17.61 -9.72 16.43
C PHE A 120 -18.50 -10.33 17.53
N PRO A 121 -19.19 -11.44 17.26
CA PRO A 121 -20.14 -12.03 18.22
C PRO A 121 -19.47 -12.48 19.52
N GLU A 122 -18.17 -12.81 19.51
CA GLU A 122 -17.36 -13.21 20.66
C GLU A 122 -17.21 -12.13 21.71
N TYR A 123 -17.35 -10.85 21.33
CA TYR A 123 -17.23 -9.69 22.23
C TYR A 123 -18.56 -9.05 22.60
N LYS A 124 -19.69 -9.48 22.05
CA LYS A 124 -21.01 -8.83 22.14
C LYS A 124 -21.41 -8.37 23.56
N ARG A 125 -20.99 -9.10 24.60
CA ARG A 125 -21.29 -8.79 26.02
C ARG A 125 -20.06 -8.43 26.84
N LYS A 126 -18.91 -8.26 26.18
CA LYS A 126 -17.61 -8.09 26.85
C LYS A 126 -16.94 -6.76 26.52
N LEU A 127 -17.57 -5.94 25.65
CA LEU A 127 -17.02 -4.67 25.23
C LEU A 127 -17.25 -3.60 26.28
N SER A 128 -16.18 -2.87 26.59
CA SER A 128 -16.22 -1.61 27.30
C SER A 128 -16.65 -0.47 26.36
N ASN A 129 -17.13 0.64 26.90
CA ASN A 129 -17.47 1.85 26.15
C ASN A 129 -18.42 1.63 24.96
N LEU A 130 -19.32 0.66 25.03
CA LEU A 130 -20.29 0.35 23.98
C LEU A 130 -21.50 1.29 24.06
N ASP A 131 -21.41 2.44 23.40
CA ASP A 131 -22.50 3.42 23.28
C ASP A 131 -23.29 3.30 21.96
N ALA A 132 -24.26 4.19 21.75
CA ALA A 132 -25.11 4.22 20.57
C ALA A 132 -24.33 4.59 19.29
N ARG A 133 -23.22 5.37 19.40
CA ARG A 133 -22.35 5.74 18.29
C ARG A 133 -21.56 4.52 17.81
N LYS A 134 -20.93 3.80 18.74
CA LYS A 134 -20.13 2.60 18.41
C LYS A 134 -20.98 1.52 17.74
N ARG A 135 -22.26 1.40 18.09
CA ARG A 135 -23.19 0.45 17.43
C ARG A 135 -23.46 0.79 15.96
N LYS A 136 -23.23 2.03 15.55
CA LYS A 136 -23.39 2.51 14.17
C LYS A 136 -22.10 2.45 13.35
N LEU A 137 -20.97 2.09 13.98
CA LEU A 137 -19.69 1.96 13.31
C LEU A 137 -19.77 0.87 12.23
N THR A 138 -19.46 1.20 10.99
CA THR A 138 -19.55 0.29 9.84
C THR A 138 -18.17 -0.15 9.34
N VAL A 139 -18.14 -1.21 8.53
CA VAL A 139 -16.92 -1.66 7.83
C VAL A 139 -16.36 -0.55 6.92
N ALA A 140 -17.23 0.23 6.28
CA ALA A 140 -16.79 1.39 5.50
C ALA A 140 -16.04 2.41 6.35
N ASN A 141 -16.50 2.69 7.58
CA ASN A 141 -15.81 3.63 8.47
C ASN A 141 -14.39 3.14 8.86
N LEU A 142 -14.16 1.83 8.97
CA LEU A 142 -12.83 1.28 9.16
C LEU A 142 -11.93 1.64 7.98
N MET A 143 -12.36 1.33 6.76
CA MET A 143 -11.57 1.52 5.55
C MET A 143 -11.35 2.99 5.17
N THR A 144 -12.24 3.89 5.60
CA THR A 144 -12.16 5.33 5.33
C THR A 144 -11.54 6.13 6.47
N MET A 145 -10.98 5.45 7.49
CA MET A 145 -10.37 6.09 8.65
C MET A 145 -11.33 7.01 9.45
N SER A 146 -12.65 6.76 9.37
CA SER A 146 -13.67 7.67 9.93
C SER A 146 -14.48 7.04 11.06
N THR A 147 -13.83 6.22 11.90
CA THR A 147 -14.50 5.46 12.95
C THR A 147 -15.04 6.32 14.11
N GLY A 148 -14.37 7.41 14.42
CA GLY A 148 -14.68 8.22 15.60
C GLY A 148 -14.20 7.63 16.93
N LEU A 149 -13.46 6.52 16.91
CA LEU A 149 -12.77 5.98 18.09
C LEU A 149 -11.64 6.94 18.54
N ALA A 150 -11.25 6.87 19.81
CA ALA A 150 -10.07 7.57 20.33
C ALA A 150 -8.79 6.89 19.80
N CYS A 151 -8.52 7.09 18.52
CA CYS A 151 -7.42 6.47 17.79
C CYS A 151 -6.85 7.47 16.79
N ASP A 152 -5.55 7.74 16.91
CA ASP A 152 -4.80 8.66 16.08
C ASP A 152 -3.33 8.23 16.10
N ASP A 153 -2.80 7.80 14.96
CA ASP A 153 -1.39 7.36 14.85
C ASP A 153 -0.42 8.55 14.82
N ASP A 154 -0.90 9.76 14.53
CA ASP A 154 -0.09 10.98 14.57
C ASP A 154 0.01 11.57 16.00
N ASP A 155 -0.79 11.10 16.96
CA ASP A 155 -0.76 11.50 18.37
C ASP A 155 -0.25 10.34 19.26
N PRO A 156 1.00 10.39 19.75
CA PRO A 156 1.53 9.36 20.66
C PRO A 156 0.77 9.23 21.99
N ALA A 157 -0.01 10.26 22.39
CA ALA A 157 -0.85 10.20 23.57
C ALA A 157 -2.20 9.52 23.32
N SER A 158 -2.59 9.31 22.08
CA SER A 158 -3.84 8.64 21.72
C SER A 158 -3.87 7.22 22.27
N PRO A 159 -4.93 6.79 22.97
CA PRO A 159 -5.02 5.43 23.50
C PRO A 159 -5.08 4.36 22.41
N GLY A 160 -5.49 4.72 21.19
CA GLY A 160 -5.55 3.82 20.05
C GLY A 160 -4.39 3.99 19.05
N ASN A 161 -3.36 4.77 19.40
CA ASN A 161 -2.15 4.87 18.58
C ASN A 161 -1.54 3.49 18.32
N GLU A 162 -0.99 3.26 17.12
CA GLU A 162 -0.45 1.96 16.69
C GLU A 162 0.57 1.38 17.67
N ASP A 163 1.42 2.23 18.28
CA ASP A 163 2.45 1.81 19.23
C ASP A 163 1.88 1.24 20.55
N ARG A 164 0.56 1.34 20.78
CA ARG A 164 -0.14 0.69 21.91
C ARG A 164 -0.51 -0.76 21.64
N LEU A 165 -0.43 -1.19 20.39
CA LEU A 165 -0.66 -2.57 19.97
C LEU A 165 0.67 -3.32 20.00
N ASP A 166 1.06 -3.78 21.17
CA ASP A 166 2.28 -4.54 21.43
C ASP A 166 1.97 -5.91 22.05
N ASP A 167 3.00 -6.69 22.30
CA ASP A 167 2.87 -8.06 22.85
C ASP A 167 2.25 -8.12 24.24
N SER A 168 2.16 -7.00 24.96
CA SER A 168 1.48 -6.93 26.26
C SER A 168 -0.06 -6.90 26.13
N VAL A 169 -0.57 -6.62 24.93
CA VAL A 169 -2.00 -6.61 24.60
C VAL A 169 -2.37 -7.94 23.93
N PRO A 170 -2.98 -8.90 24.64
CA PRO A 170 -3.18 -10.24 24.10
C PRO A 170 -4.26 -10.32 23.00
N ASP A 171 -5.15 -9.34 22.90
CA ASP A 171 -6.27 -9.30 21.97
C ASP A 171 -6.44 -7.89 21.39
N TRP A 172 -5.80 -7.64 20.25
CA TRP A 172 -5.77 -6.33 19.60
C TRP A 172 -7.14 -5.94 19.03
N TYR A 173 -7.98 -6.90 18.64
CA TYR A 173 -9.34 -6.60 18.19
C TYR A 173 -10.19 -6.09 19.33
N LYS A 174 -10.18 -6.80 20.48
CA LYS A 174 -10.91 -6.37 21.65
C LYS A 174 -10.43 -5.03 22.18
N TYR A 175 -9.10 -4.84 22.28
CA TYR A 175 -8.50 -3.57 22.67
C TYR A 175 -9.03 -2.41 21.84
N THR A 176 -8.99 -2.54 20.51
CA THR A 176 -9.48 -1.50 19.60
C THR A 176 -10.97 -1.26 19.73
N LEU A 177 -11.77 -2.32 19.83
CA LEU A 177 -13.23 -2.21 20.03
C LEU A 177 -13.61 -1.61 21.40
N ASP A 178 -12.75 -1.72 22.40
CA ASP A 178 -12.95 -1.13 23.73
C ASP A 178 -12.59 0.37 23.80
N LEU A 179 -11.88 0.93 22.82
CA LEU A 179 -11.57 2.35 22.78
C LEU A 179 -12.84 3.21 22.87
N PRO A 180 -12.83 4.32 23.61
CA PRO A 180 -14.00 5.20 23.69
C PRO A 180 -14.29 5.90 22.36
N MET A 181 -15.56 6.24 22.13
CA MET A 181 -15.96 7.09 21.01
C MET A 181 -15.74 8.56 21.37
N VAL A 182 -14.97 9.28 20.57
CA VAL A 182 -14.73 10.72 20.73
C VAL A 182 -15.57 11.55 19.77
N ARG A 183 -16.13 10.94 18.71
CA ARG A 183 -17.06 11.56 17.76
C ARG A 183 -17.96 10.53 17.10
N PRO A 184 -19.03 10.92 16.41
CA PRO A 184 -19.83 10.00 15.57
C PRO A 184 -19.01 9.38 14.44
N PRO A 185 -19.26 8.10 14.05
CA PRO A 185 -18.69 7.51 12.86
C PRO A 185 -19.04 8.32 11.60
N GLY A 186 -18.06 8.51 10.71
CA GLY A 186 -18.22 9.26 9.46
C GLY A 186 -18.02 10.77 9.57
N GLU A 187 -17.94 11.34 10.79
CA GLU A 187 -17.85 12.78 10.97
C GLU A 187 -16.49 13.37 10.56
N LYS A 188 -15.40 12.66 10.86
CA LYS A 188 -14.03 13.08 10.54
C LYS A 188 -13.13 11.89 10.32
N ALA A 189 -12.28 11.98 9.29
CA ALA A 189 -11.22 11.01 9.08
C ALA A 189 -10.00 11.35 9.96
N VAL A 190 -9.50 10.33 10.66
CA VAL A 190 -8.28 10.36 11.48
C VAL A 190 -7.52 9.07 11.23
N TYR A 191 -6.26 9.18 10.85
CA TYR A 191 -5.46 8.03 10.48
C TYR A 191 -5.20 7.12 11.69
N CYS A 192 -5.55 5.84 11.56
CA CYS A 192 -5.49 4.89 12.66
C CYS A 192 -5.33 3.46 12.13
N SER A 193 -4.18 2.85 12.39
CA SER A 193 -3.83 1.48 11.97
C SER A 193 -4.69 0.43 12.67
N ALA A 194 -5.02 0.64 13.95
CA ALA A 194 -5.87 -0.26 14.72
C ALA A 194 -7.27 -0.43 14.09
N ASN A 195 -7.81 0.62 13.46
CA ASN A 195 -9.08 0.53 12.73
C ASN A 195 -9.00 -0.46 11.56
N ILE A 196 -7.93 -0.40 10.76
CA ILE A 196 -7.74 -1.30 9.63
C ILE A 196 -7.52 -2.73 10.11
N ASN A 197 -6.83 -2.90 11.23
CA ASN A 197 -6.62 -4.22 11.81
C ASN A 197 -7.94 -4.94 12.13
N LEU A 198 -9.00 -4.24 12.52
CA LEU A 198 -10.33 -4.82 12.74
C LEU A 198 -10.89 -5.53 11.49
N LEU A 199 -10.45 -5.16 10.28
CA LEU A 199 -10.86 -5.85 9.05
C LEU A 199 -10.42 -7.32 9.05
N GLY A 200 -9.32 -7.65 9.72
CA GLY A 200 -8.89 -9.04 9.94
C GLY A 200 -9.93 -9.84 10.71
N GLY A 201 -10.43 -9.30 11.82
CA GLY A 201 -11.49 -9.94 12.59
C GLY A 201 -12.81 -10.06 11.80
N VAL A 202 -13.15 -9.04 11.00
CA VAL A 202 -14.31 -9.11 10.08
C VAL A 202 -14.15 -10.27 9.11
N LEU A 203 -12.99 -10.38 8.43
CA LEU A 203 -12.70 -11.47 7.49
C LEU A 203 -12.74 -12.83 8.20
N ARG A 204 -12.01 -12.99 9.32
CA ARG A 204 -11.97 -14.25 10.08
C ARG A 204 -13.37 -14.72 10.44
N ASN A 205 -14.19 -13.83 11.01
CA ASN A 205 -15.51 -14.18 11.52
C ASN A 205 -16.53 -14.47 10.42
N THR A 206 -16.40 -13.84 9.25
CA THR A 206 -17.36 -14.00 8.14
C THR A 206 -16.95 -15.10 7.16
N THR A 207 -15.68 -15.28 6.90
CA THR A 207 -15.17 -16.32 5.97
C THR A 207 -14.83 -17.62 6.66
N ARG A 208 -14.68 -17.62 8.00
CA ARG A 208 -14.23 -18.79 8.78
C ARG A 208 -12.86 -19.31 8.35
N THR A 209 -12.02 -18.44 7.81
CA THR A 209 -10.68 -18.77 7.32
C THR A 209 -9.65 -18.00 8.13
N TRP A 210 -8.54 -18.65 8.49
CA TRP A 210 -7.38 -18.01 9.07
C TRP A 210 -6.82 -16.99 8.09
N ILE A 211 -6.52 -15.76 8.55
CA ILE A 211 -6.25 -14.66 7.62
C ILE A 211 -5.01 -14.88 6.76
N PRO A 212 -3.89 -15.42 7.26
CA PRO A 212 -2.75 -15.77 6.40
C PRO A 212 -3.10 -16.80 5.32
N GLU A 213 -3.98 -17.76 5.62
CA GLU A 213 -4.48 -18.72 4.62
C GLU A 213 -5.37 -18.02 3.59
N PHE A 214 -6.24 -17.12 4.03
CA PHE A 214 -7.08 -16.32 3.13
C PHE A 214 -6.22 -15.49 2.17
N PHE A 215 -5.20 -14.79 2.69
CA PHE A 215 -4.24 -14.03 1.89
C PHE A 215 -3.52 -14.94 0.89
N THR A 216 -2.97 -16.05 1.34
CA THR A 216 -2.25 -16.99 0.47
C THR A 216 -3.11 -17.49 -0.67
N ARG A 217 -4.32 -17.97 -0.36
CA ARG A 217 -5.23 -18.58 -1.34
C ARG A 217 -5.81 -17.57 -2.33
N ASN A 218 -6.21 -16.40 -1.84
CA ASN A 218 -7.03 -15.45 -2.60
C ASN A 218 -6.24 -14.26 -3.16
N VAL A 219 -5.04 -13.99 -2.65
CA VAL A 219 -4.19 -12.88 -3.09
C VAL A 219 -2.87 -13.40 -3.65
N ALA A 220 -2.04 -14.04 -2.82
CA ALA A 220 -0.68 -14.39 -3.22
C ALA A 220 -0.64 -15.42 -4.36
N THR A 221 -1.41 -16.49 -4.28
CA THR A 221 -1.45 -17.53 -5.32
C THR A 221 -1.99 -17.01 -6.65
N PRO A 222 -3.16 -16.33 -6.72
CA PRO A 222 -3.65 -15.75 -7.97
C PRO A 222 -2.71 -14.74 -8.61
N LEU A 223 -2.00 -13.94 -7.80
CA LEU A 223 -1.03 -12.96 -8.26
C LEU A 223 0.37 -13.56 -8.50
N GLN A 224 0.55 -14.88 -8.36
CA GLN A 224 1.83 -15.57 -8.55
C GLN A 224 2.95 -14.91 -7.70
N MET A 225 2.63 -14.53 -6.45
CA MET A 225 3.61 -13.98 -5.51
C MET A 225 4.54 -15.10 -5.02
N ARG A 226 5.84 -14.78 -4.89
CA ARG A 226 6.85 -15.79 -4.56
C ARG A 226 7.47 -15.64 -3.18
N GLY A 227 7.56 -14.42 -2.67
CA GLY A 227 8.23 -14.17 -1.41
C GLY A 227 7.53 -13.10 -0.59
N TYR A 228 6.88 -13.51 0.50
CA TYR A 228 6.25 -12.62 1.47
C TYR A 228 6.32 -13.21 2.87
N HIS A 229 6.26 -12.34 3.85
CA HIS A 229 6.09 -12.65 5.25
C HIS A 229 4.95 -11.80 5.81
N LEU A 230 4.18 -12.36 6.74
CA LEU A 230 3.03 -11.71 7.36
C LEU A 230 3.27 -11.66 8.87
N ASP A 231 3.29 -10.48 9.46
CA ASP A 231 3.36 -10.34 10.91
C ASP A 231 2.06 -10.81 11.55
N LEU A 232 2.20 -11.59 12.60
CA LEU A 232 1.08 -12.10 13.37
C LEU A 232 0.93 -11.33 14.68
N MET A 233 -0.30 -11.12 15.09
CA MET A 233 -0.65 -10.63 16.41
C MET A 233 -0.46 -11.73 17.47
N PRO A 234 -0.50 -11.39 18.77
CA PRO A 234 -0.37 -12.38 19.85
C PRO A 234 -1.39 -13.54 19.79
N ASP A 235 -2.56 -13.33 19.20
CA ASP A 235 -3.58 -14.37 19.00
C ASP A 235 -3.34 -15.25 17.74
N GLY A 236 -2.24 -15.00 17.00
CA GLY A 236 -1.86 -15.75 15.80
C GLY A 236 -2.56 -15.33 14.52
N GLU A 237 -3.39 -14.29 14.55
CA GLU A 237 -3.98 -13.71 13.33
C GLU A 237 -3.04 -12.69 12.68
N GLN A 238 -3.20 -12.44 11.39
CA GLN A 238 -2.40 -11.47 10.67
C GLN A 238 -2.71 -10.04 11.10
N TYR A 239 -1.67 -9.23 11.32
CA TYR A 239 -1.80 -7.79 11.51
C TYR A 239 -2.07 -7.09 10.18
N LEU A 240 -3.26 -6.51 10.01
CA LEU A 240 -3.68 -5.84 8.77
C LEU A 240 -3.40 -4.32 8.74
N GLY A 241 -3.05 -3.72 9.86
CA GLY A 241 -2.64 -2.31 9.92
C GLY A 241 -1.26 -2.05 9.30
N GLY A 242 -0.47 -3.09 9.13
CA GLY A 242 0.89 -3.10 8.59
C GLY A 242 1.34 -4.54 8.36
N GLY A 243 2.64 -4.84 8.58
CA GLY A 243 3.12 -6.21 8.81
C GLY A 243 3.14 -7.13 7.59
N ILE A 244 3.13 -6.60 6.37
CA ILE A 244 3.41 -7.39 5.17
C ILE A 244 4.81 -7.05 4.67
N TYR A 245 5.67 -8.04 4.62
CA TYR A 245 6.97 -7.99 3.96
C TYR A 245 6.86 -8.69 2.62
N MET A 246 7.34 -8.06 1.56
CA MET A 246 7.14 -8.59 0.22
C MET A 246 8.28 -8.21 -0.70
N ARG A 247 8.61 -9.08 -1.65
CA ARG A 247 9.53 -8.73 -2.72
C ARG A 247 8.97 -7.57 -3.55
N PRO A 248 9.82 -6.64 -4.02
CA PRO A 248 9.34 -5.48 -4.78
C PRO A 248 8.49 -5.84 -6.01
N ARG A 249 8.87 -6.88 -6.77
CA ARG A 249 8.06 -7.36 -7.89
C ARG A 249 6.65 -7.77 -7.49
N ASP A 250 6.52 -8.41 -6.33
CA ASP A 250 5.23 -8.87 -5.83
C ASP A 250 4.39 -7.69 -5.31
N ALA A 251 5.04 -6.70 -4.67
CA ALA A 251 4.37 -5.48 -4.21
C ALA A 251 3.81 -4.64 -5.39
N LEU A 252 4.56 -4.55 -6.50
CA LEU A 252 4.10 -3.83 -7.70
C LEU A 252 2.82 -4.41 -8.30
N LYS A 253 2.57 -5.73 -8.13
CA LYS A 253 1.38 -6.41 -8.65
C LYS A 253 0.08 -5.86 -8.08
N LEU A 254 0.09 -5.33 -6.85
CA LEU A 254 -1.09 -4.69 -6.28
C LEU A 254 -1.54 -3.49 -7.13
N GLY A 255 -0.62 -2.62 -7.50
CA GLY A 255 -0.92 -1.47 -8.36
C GLY A 255 -1.41 -1.91 -9.74
N GLN A 256 -0.75 -2.90 -10.35
CA GLN A 256 -1.16 -3.42 -11.66
C GLN A 256 -2.52 -4.10 -11.60
N LEU A 257 -2.83 -4.85 -10.55
CA LEU A 257 -4.15 -5.46 -10.35
C LEU A 257 -5.25 -4.40 -10.35
N TYR A 258 -5.04 -3.30 -9.61
CA TYR A 258 -6.00 -2.21 -9.55
C TYR A 258 -6.10 -1.45 -10.86
N LEU A 259 -4.98 -1.19 -11.53
CA LEU A 259 -4.97 -0.56 -12.85
C LEU A 259 -5.72 -1.41 -13.89
N SER A 260 -5.61 -2.73 -13.81
CA SER A 260 -6.30 -3.69 -14.69
C SER A 260 -7.73 -4.04 -14.23
N GLY A 261 -8.35 -3.19 -13.39
CA GLY A 261 -9.73 -3.37 -12.93
C GLY A 261 -9.96 -4.69 -12.16
N GLY A 262 -8.96 -5.16 -11.40
CA GLY A 262 -9.04 -6.38 -10.59
C GLY A 262 -8.73 -7.67 -11.33
N THR A 263 -8.04 -7.59 -12.47
CA THR A 263 -7.64 -8.74 -13.28
C THR A 263 -6.12 -8.85 -13.35
N TRP A 264 -5.58 -10.05 -13.17
CA TRP A 264 -4.17 -10.36 -13.34
C TRP A 264 -4.01 -11.51 -14.34
N ASN A 265 -3.23 -11.29 -15.41
CA ASN A 265 -3.00 -12.28 -16.48
C ASN A 265 -4.29 -12.96 -16.98
N GLY A 266 -5.33 -12.16 -17.24
CA GLY A 266 -6.63 -12.62 -17.73
C GLY A 266 -7.52 -13.26 -16.67
N LYS A 267 -7.06 -13.45 -15.43
CA LYS A 267 -7.84 -14.03 -14.33
C LYS A 267 -8.38 -12.92 -13.41
N ARG A 268 -9.69 -12.96 -13.14
CA ARG A 268 -10.34 -12.08 -12.18
C ARG A 268 -9.93 -12.46 -10.76
N VAL A 269 -9.34 -11.51 -10.02
CA VAL A 269 -8.97 -11.66 -8.60
C VAL A 269 -10.00 -10.97 -7.70
N VAL A 270 -10.45 -9.78 -8.12
CA VAL A 270 -11.49 -9.02 -7.43
C VAL A 270 -12.35 -8.32 -8.49
N SER A 271 -13.60 -8.00 -8.18
CA SER A 271 -14.49 -7.32 -9.13
C SER A 271 -13.98 -5.91 -9.49
N GLN A 272 -14.20 -5.50 -10.74
CA GLN A 272 -13.92 -4.14 -11.19
C GLN A 272 -14.68 -3.12 -10.35
N ARG A 273 -15.93 -3.42 -10.00
CA ARG A 273 -16.76 -2.58 -9.12
C ARG A 273 -16.07 -2.32 -7.76
N TRP A 274 -15.42 -3.33 -7.19
CA TRP A 274 -14.68 -3.14 -5.93
C TRP A 274 -13.47 -2.24 -6.13
N VAL A 275 -12.69 -2.46 -7.20
CA VAL A 275 -11.55 -1.61 -7.53
C VAL A 275 -11.98 -0.15 -7.63
N GLU A 276 -12.99 0.15 -8.47
CA GLU A 276 -13.53 1.50 -8.66
C GLU A 276 -13.99 2.12 -7.34
N ARG A 277 -14.71 1.34 -6.52
CA ARG A 277 -15.16 1.79 -5.20
C ARG A 277 -13.99 2.06 -4.26
N SER A 278 -12.96 1.21 -4.27
CA SER A 278 -11.81 1.33 -3.36
C SER A 278 -11.01 2.61 -3.61
N ILE A 279 -10.83 2.99 -4.88
CA ILE A 279 -10.05 4.16 -5.27
C ILE A 279 -10.89 5.45 -5.35
N ALA A 280 -12.21 5.38 -5.16
CA ALA A 280 -13.06 6.57 -5.10
C ALA A 280 -12.73 7.41 -3.86
N ASN A 281 -13.01 8.71 -3.91
CA ASN A 281 -12.88 9.56 -2.74
C ASN A 281 -14.04 9.30 -1.76
N HIS A 282 -13.72 8.82 -0.56
CA HIS A 282 -14.69 8.55 0.50
C HIS A 282 -14.51 9.45 1.71
N SER A 283 -13.31 9.94 1.95
CA SER A 283 -13.00 10.80 3.09
C SER A 283 -11.87 11.78 2.78
N THR A 284 -11.77 12.82 3.59
CA THR A 284 -10.68 13.81 3.50
C THR A 284 -9.99 13.87 4.86
N MET A 285 -8.68 13.68 4.86
CA MET A 285 -7.86 13.79 6.07
C MET A 285 -7.72 15.24 6.53
N GLY A 286 -7.27 15.45 7.75
CA GLY A 286 -7.14 16.78 8.34
C GLY A 286 -6.22 17.74 7.58
N ASP A 287 -5.29 17.21 6.77
CA ASP A 287 -4.39 17.96 5.91
C ASP A 287 -4.91 18.17 4.47
N GLY A 288 -6.18 17.85 4.21
CA GLY A 288 -6.85 18.02 2.92
C GLY A 288 -6.62 16.89 1.91
N ARG A 289 -5.79 15.90 2.21
CA ARG A 289 -5.58 14.74 1.31
C ARG A 289 -6.83 13.88 1.27
N THR A 290 -7.19 13.41 0.07
CA THR A 290 -8.35 12.53 -0.11
C THR A 290 -7.98 11.06 0.01
N TYR A 291 -8.93 10.27 0.52
CA TYR A 291 -8.73 8.87 0.88
C TYR A 291 -9.91 8.02 0.44
N GLY A 292 -9.61 6.90 -0.21
CA GLY A 292 -10.58 5.87 -0.56
C GLY A 292 -10.69 4.78 0.51
N TYR A 293 -10.94 3.55 0.09
CA TYR A 293 -10.82 2.38 0.97
C TYR A 293 -9.35 1.95 1.05
N THR A 294 -8.61 2.61 1.94
CA THR A 294 -7.16 2.42 2.19
C THR A 294 -6.23 2.87 1.04
N TRP A 295 -6.73 3.64 0.12
CA TRP A 295 -5.96 4.24 -0.96
C TRP A 295 -5.91 5.75 -0.82
N TRP A 296 -4.71 6.33 -0.87
CA TRP A 296 -4.51 7.77 -0.98
C TRP A 296 -4.78 8.22 -2.41
N ARG A 297 -5.27 9.45 -2.57
CA ARG A 297 -5.48 10.05 -3.88
C ARG A 297 -4.75 11.37 -3.97
N HIS A 298 -4.16 11.61 -5.14
CA HIS A 298 -3.40 12.81 -5.43
C HIS A 298 -3.69 13.29 -6.86
N GLU A 299 -3.42 14.56 -7.09
CA GLU A 299 -3.30 15.14 -8.42
C GLU A 299 -1.85 15.52 -8.66
N LEU A 300 -1.29 15.09 -9.78
CA LEU A 300 0.09 15.37 -10.19
C LEU A 300 0.07 16.31 -11.38
N ARG A 301 0.80 17.41 -11.28
CA ARG A 301 0.91 18.39 -12.36
C ARG A 301 2.27 18.27 -13.06
N VAL A 302 2.24 18.13 -14.39
CA VAL A 302 3.44 18.11 -15.25
C VAL A 302 3.19 19.08 -16.39
N GLY A 303 3.81 20.24 -16.35
CA GLY A 303 3.49 21.36 -17.23
C GLY A 303 2.02 21.76 -17.07
N ASP A 304 1.28 21.81 -18.18
CA ASP A 304 -0.15 22.15 -18.20
C ASP A 304 -1.06 20.92 -17.99
N ARG A 305 -0.50 19.72 -17.88
CA ARG A 305 -1.29 18.50 -17.68
C ARG A 305 -1.43 18.17 -16.20
N VAL A 306 -2.62 17.71 -15.84
CA VAL A 306 -2.94 17.16 -14.52
C VAL A 306 -3.27 15.68 -14.67
N TYR A 307 -2.63 14.85 -13.88
CA TYR A 307 -2.85 13.42 -13.84
C TYR A 307 -3.45 13.02 -12.50
N SER A 308 -4.47 12.17 -12.52
CA SER A 308 -4.96 11.54 -11.30
C SER A 308 -3.99 10.43 -10.88
N GLN A 309 -3.74 10.35 -9.58
CA GLN A 309 -2.94 9.28 -9.00
C GLN A 309 -3.67 8.70 -7.79
N TYR A 310 -3.59 7.39 -7.62
CA TYR A 310 -3.87 6.75 -6.34
C TYR A 310 -2.69 5.90 -5.90
N GLU A 311 -2.51 5.79 -4.59
CA GLU A 311 -1.34 5.07 -4.05
C GLU A 311 -1.65 4.31 -2.76
N ALA A 312 -0.98 3.17 -2.61
CA ALA A 312 -0.74 2.54 -1.33
C ALA A 312 0.57 3.10 -0.77
N SER A 313 0.52 3.70 0.42
CA SER A 313 1.64 4.44 1.00
C SER A 313 2.02 3.89 2.37
N GLY A 314 3.30 3.65 2.58
CA GLY A 314 3.90 3.17 3.84
C GLY A 314 5.03 4.06 4.32
N ASN A 315 5.15 4.19 5.64
CA ASN A 315 6.24 4.91 6.29
C ASN A 315 7.60 4.43 5.77
N GLY A 316 8.50 5.36 5.54
CA GLY A 316 9.83 5.08 5.00
C GLY A 316 9.93 5.24 3.49
N GLY A 317 8.82 5.38 2.76
CA GLY A 317 8.80 5.52 1.30
C GLY A 317 8.45 4.22 0.56
N GLN A 318 7.62 3.39 1.15
CA GLN A 318 7.03 2.21 0.52
C GLN A 318 5.81 2.66 -0.29
N LEU A 319 5.98 3.02 -1.55
CA LEU A 319 4.94 3.64 -2.38
C LEU A 319 4.62 2.78 -3.59
N VAL A 320 3.37 2.30 -3.68
CA VAL A 320 2.82 1.71 -4.91
C VAL A 320 1.90 2.75 -5.52
N MET A 321 2.36 3.42 -6.57
CA MET A 321 1.68 4.55 -7.21
C MET A 321 1.12 4.13 -8.56
N VAL A 322 -0.12 4.51 -8.83
CA VAL A 322 -0.81 4.21 -10.09
C VAL A 322 -1.28 5.50 -10.75
N VAL A 323 -0.95 5.67 -12.02
CA VAL A 323 -1.37 6.80 -12.86
C VAL A 323 -2.16 6.24 -14.05
N PRO A 324 -3.50 6.15 -13.92
CA PRO A 324 -4.33 5.45 -14.91
C PRO A 324 -4.26 6.02 -16.32
N GLU A 325 -4.20 7.34 -16.46
CA GLU A 325 -4.16 8.02 -17.75
C GLU A 325 -2.91 7.68 -18.58
N LEU A 326 -1.86 7.15 -17.93
CA LEU A 326 -0.62 6.72 -18.58
C LEU A 326 -0.44 5.21 -18.59
N ASP A 327 -1.43 4.48 -18.08
CA ASP A 327 -1.36 3.01 -17.89
C ASP A 327 -0.05 2.61 -17.20
N LEU A 328 0.24 3.31 -16.07
CA LEU A 328 1.53 3.31 -15.41
C LEU A 328 1.41 2.92 -13.93
N VAL A 329 2.29 2.04 -13.49
CA VAL A 329 2.48 1.68 -12.07
C VAL A 329 3.94 1.87 -11.70
N VAL A 330 4.18 2.51 -10.56
CA VAL A 330 5.52 2.77 -10.03
C VAL A 330 5.60 2.29 -8.59
N LEU A 331 6.67 1.58 -8.27
CA LEU A 331 7.02 1.22 -6.90
C LEU A 331 8.33 1.89 -6.51
N PHE A 332 8.32 2.54 -5.37
CA PHE A 332 9.52 2.82 -4.59
C PHE A 332 9.51 2.00 -3.31
N THR A 333 10.65 1.45 -2.95
CA THR A 333 10.93 0.96 -1.60
C THR A 333 12.11 1.74 -1.04
N ALA A 334 12.05 2.12 0.24
CA ALA A 334 13.08 2.97 0.82
C ALA A 334 13.20 2.81 2.35
N GLY A 335 14.29 3.32 2.90
CA GLY A 335 14.62 3.28 4.32
C GLY A 335 14.40 4.59 5.08
N ASN A 336 13.61 5.52 4.56
CA ASN A 336 13.40 6.85 5.18
C ASN A 336 12.31 6.84 6.26
N TYR A 337 12.35 5.87 7.17
CA TYR A 337 11.38 5.75 8.26
C TYR A 337 11.32 7.02 9.11
N ASN A 338 10.11 7.50 9.37
CA ASN A 338 9.80 8.72 10.14
C ASN A 338 10.30 10.04 9.50
N HIS A 339 10.79 10.00 8.26
CA HIS A 339 11.21 11.18 7.50
C HIS A 339 10.25 11.47 6.34
N VAL A 340 9.00 11.81 6.67
CA VAL A 340 7.90 12.01 5.69
C VAL A 340 8.27 13.02 4.60
N ALA A 341 8.95 14.09 4.95
CA ALA A 341 9.37 15.13 3.98
C ALA A 341 10.34 14.59 2.91
N LEU A 342 11.11 13.54 3.21
CA LEU A 342 12.05 12.95 2.24
C LEU A 342 11.31 12.03 1.26
N TRP A 343 10.52 11.09 1.73
CA TRP A 343 9.87 10.15 0.83
C TRP A 343 8.66 10.74 0.09
N ARG A 344 8.07 11.86 0.57
CA ARG A 344 7.12 12.64 -0.24
C ARG A 344 7.71 13.11 -1.56
N LYS A 345 9.00 13.43 -1.60
CA LYS A 345 9.70 13.84 -2.82
C LYS A 345 9.67 12.76 -3.91
N PHE A 346 9.52 11.49 -3.56
CA PHE A 346 9.42 10.43 -4.56
C PHE A 346 8.18 10.63 -5.43
N ARG A 347 7.05 10.99 -4.84
CA ARG A 347 5.80 11.32 -5.55
C ARG A 347 5.81 12.75 -6.11
N GLU A 348 6.28 13.73 -5.34
CA GLU A 348 6.12 15.15 -5.66
C GLU A 348 7.20 15.69 -6.61
N GLU A 349 8.38 15.07 -6.62
CA GLU A 349 9.50 15.47 -7.45
C GLU A 349 9.92 14.38 -8.44
N LEU A 350 10.30 13.19 -7.95
CA LEU A 350 10.92 12.17 -8.82
C LEU A 350 9.94 11.59 -9.83
N LEU A 351 8.72 11.29 -9.41
CA LEU A 351 7.69 10.79 -10.31
C LEU A 351 7.39 11.78 -11.45
N PRO A 352 7.03 13.06 -11.21
CA PRO A 352 6.73 13.98 -12.29
C PRO A 352 7.96 14.36 -13.14
N GLN A 353 9.12 14.62 -12.53
CA GLN A 353 10.28 15.12 -13.25
C GLN A 353 10.92 14.09 -14.18
N TYR A 354 10.88 12.82 -13.83
CA TYR A 354 11.57 11.76 -14.57
C TYR A 354 10.62 10.75 -15.20
N ILE A 355 9.68 10.21 -14.44
CA ILE A 355 8.87 9.07 -14.88
C ILE A 355 7.71 9.54 -15.74
N LEU A 356 6.94 10.55 -15.29
CA LEU A 356 5.84 11.11 -16.10
C LEU A 356 6.38 11.86 -17.31
N ALA A 357 7.53 12.55 -17.17
CA ALA A 357 8.21 13.19 -18.29
C ALA A 357 8.60 12.15 -19.37
N ALA A 358 9.16 11.00 -18.97
CA ALA A 358 9.50 9.90 -19.89
C ALA A 358 8.27 9.36 -20.63
N ALA A 359 7.12 9.28 -19.95
CA ALA A 359 5.86 8.78 -20.52
C ALA A 359 5.15 9.78 -21.44
N SER A 360 5.42 11.08 -21.27
CA SER A 360 4.75 12.17 -21.99
C SER A 360 5.52 12.64 -23.24
N THR A 361 6.79 12.28 -23.33
CA THR A 361 7.64 12.62 -24.48
C THR A 361 7.51 11.51 -25.53
N PRO A 362 7.24 11.82 -26.82
CA PRO A 362 7.33 10.82 -27.87
C PRO A 362 8.72 10.19 -27.89
N PRO A 363 8.87 8.88 -28.11
CA PRO A 363 10.18 8.27 -28.24
C PRO A 363 10.97 8.98 -29.33
N ARG A 364 12.22 9.32 -29.06
CA ARG A 364 13.12 9.90 -30.07
C ARG A 364 13.42 8.83 -31.11
N PRO A 365 13.41 9.19 -32.39
CA PRO A 365 13.69 8.26 -33.47
C PRO A 365 15.08 7.61 -33.38
#